data_1995ee45927ecdcac9e9aa4555f23951
#
_entry.id   1995ee45927ecdcac9e9aa4555f23951
#
_cell.length_a   1.000
_cell.length_b   1.000
_cell.length_c   1.000
_cell.angle_alpha   90.00
_cell.angle_beta   90.00
_cell.angle_gamma   90.00
#
_symmetry.space_group_name_H-M   'P 1'
#
loop_
_entity.id
_entity.type
_entity.pdbx_description
1 polymer ?
#
loop_
_entity_poly.entity_id
_entity_poly.type
_entity_poly.pdbx_seq_one_letter_code
_entity_poly.pdbx_strand_id
1 'polypeptide(L)'
;MDTRTEIRLRFTEQERAGLAALAAGLRGVAETDLSEEDALVAALDLALTRLIDDFEVPDPAARDQVQLARDDLRAHWIRGSATL
;
A
#
# COMPACT_ATOMS: atom_id res chain seq x y z
N MET A 1 0.95 -6.31 -19.48
CA MET A 1 1.00 -4.88 -19.76
C MET A 1 0.50 -4.12 -18.56
N ASP A 2 1.31 -3.22 -18.09
CA ASP A 2 1.02 -2.51 -16.85
C ASP A 2 0.13 -1.31 -17.15
N THR A 3 -1.12 -1.39 -16.70
CA THR A 3 -2.07 -0.29 -16.87
C THR A 3 -2.24 0.43 -15.54
N ARG A 4 -1.36 1.37 -15.28
CA ARG A 4 -1.50 2.21 -14.08
C ARG A 4 -2.38 3.40 -14.39
N THR A 5 -3.33 3.64 -13.51
CA THR A 5 -4.15 4.84 -13.58
C THR A 5 -3.47 5.94 -12.81
N GLU A 6 -3.31 7.09 -13.43
CA GLU A 6 -2.71 8.23 -12.75
C GLU A 6 -3.72 8.87 -11.80
N ILE A 7 -3.32 9.02 -10.55
CA ILE A 7 -4.12 9.72 -9.53
C ILE A 7 -3.28 10.86 -8.99
N ARG A 8 -3.85 12.06 -9.00
CA ARG A 8 -3.19 13.24 -8.43
C ARG A 8 -3.60 13.40 -6.97
N LEU A 9 -2.61 13.39 -6.10
CA LEU A 9 -2.80 13.57 -4.67
C LEU A 9 -2.25 14.93 -4.25
N ARG A 10 -2.95 15.55 -3.32
CA ARG A 10 -2.54 16.84 -2.75
C ARG A 10 -2.17 16.63 -1.31
N PHE A 11 -0.93 16.96 -0.97
CA PHE A 11 -0.41 16.82 0.38
C PHE A 11 -0.02 18.16 0.96
N THR A 12 -0.25 18.34 2.25
CA THR A 12 0.38 19.41 3.00
C THR A 12 1.87 19.08 3.16
N GLU A 13 2.66 20.06 3.61
CA GLU A 13 4.08 19.82 3.89
C GLU A 13 4.28 18.74 4.93
N GLN A 14 3.44 18.71 5.95
CA GLN A 14 3.52 17.70 7.01
C GLN A 14 3.19 16.30 6.48
N GLU A 15 2.18 16.20 5.64
CA GLU A 15 1.80 14.94 5.02
C GLU A 15 2.89 14.42 4.09
N ARG A 16 3.49 15.32 3.32
CA ARG A 16 4.59 14.95 2.44
C ARG A 16 5.82 14.50 3.23
N ALA A 17 6.11 15.17 4.34
CA ALA A 17 7.20 14.74 5.22
C ALA A 17 6.93 13.34 5.78
N GLY A 18 5.67 13.04 6.11
CA GLY A 18 5.26 11.72 6.54
C GLY A 18 5.48 10.66 5.48
N LEU A 19 5.15 10.98 4.23
CA LEU A 19 5.39 10.06 3.11
C LEU A 19 6.89 9.79 2.92
N ALA A 20 7.71 10.84 2.99
CA ALA A 20 9.16 10.70 2.86
C ALA A 20 9.73 9.84 4.00
N ALA A 21 9.24 10.04 5.22
CA ALA A 21 9.65 9.24 6.38
C ALA A 21 9.24 7.78 6.21
N LEU A 22 8.04 7.54 5.71
CA LEU A 22 7.55 6.19 5.44
C LEU A 22 8.45 5.48 4.42
N ALA A 23 8.77 6.15 3.33
CA ALA A 23 9.65 5.60 2.30
C ALA A 23 11.03 5.27 2.85
N ALA A 24 11.60 6.19 3.65
CA ALA A 24 12.90 5.97 4.25
C ALA A 24 12.89 4.78 5.22
N GLY A 25 11.84 4.67 6.03
CA GLY A 25 11.69 3.55 6.96
C GLY A 25 11.57 2.21 6.24
N LEU A 26 10.77 2.18 5.20
CA LEU A 26 10.57 0.96 4.43
C LEU A 26 11.83 0.52 3.68
N ARG A 27 12.60 1.48 3.15
CA ARG A 27 13.90 1.17 2.53
C ARG A 27 14.84 0.51 3.52
N GLY A 28 14.87 1.02 4.75
CA GLY A 28 15.70 0.46 5.80
C GLY A 28 15.31 -0.97 6.16
N VAL A 29 14.02 -1.25 6.24
CA VAL A 29 13.51 -2.58 6.59
C VAL A 29 13.68 -3.56 5.45
N ALA A 30 13.35 -3.15 4.24
CA ALA A 30 13.36 -4.03 3.06
C ALA A 30 14.75 -4.17 2.44
N GLU A 31 15.67 -3.31 2.80
CA GLU A 31 17.02 -3.25 2.21
C GLU A 31 16.98 -3.11 0.69
N THR A 32 16.00 -2.36 0.18
CA THR A 32 15.83 -2.16 -1.24
C THR A 32 15.40 -0.72 -1.52
N ASP A 33 15.69 -0.26 -2.71
CA ASP A 33 15.26 1.05 -3.16
C ASP A 33 13.76 1.04 -3.41
N LEU A 34 13.05 1.88 -2.68
CA LEU A 34 11.62 2.07 -2.85
C LEU A 34 11.35 3.52 -3.21
N SER A 35 10.59 3.73 -4.26
CA SER A 35 10.07 5.06 -4.58
C SER A 35 8.99 5.45 -3.58
N GLU A 36 8.66 6.74 -3.52
CA GLU A 36 7.54 7.20 -2.70
C GLU A 36 6.22 6.58 -3.14
N GLU A 37 6.07 6.35 -4.44
CA GLU A 37 4.90 5.68 -4.98
C GLU A 37 4.79 4.24 -4.47
N ASP A 38 5.89 3.50 -4.48
CA ASP A 38 5.91 2.14 -3.95
C ASP A 38 5.66 2.12 -2.45
N ALA A 39 6.15 3.13 -1.72
CA ALA A 39 5.89 3.26 -0.29
C ALA A 39 4.41 3.47 -0.01
N LEU A 40 3.73 4.26 -0.84
CA LEU A 40 2.27 4.44 -0.72
C LEU A 40 1.53 3.14 -0.94
N VAL A 41 1.94 2.35 -1.93
CA VAL A 41 1.32 1.06 -2.21
C VAL A 41 1.52 0.10 -1.04
N ALA A 42 2.71 0.08 -0.46
CA ALA A 42 2.97 -0.70 0.74
C ALA A 42 2.12 -0.26 1.93
N ALA A 43 1.92 1.05 2.06
CA ALA A 43 1.07 1.60 3.11
C ALA A 43 -0.40 1.19 2.93
N LEU A 44 -0.87 1.07 1.69
CA LEU A 44 -2.20 0.56 1.41
C LEU A 44 -2.36 -0.87 1.92
N ASP A 45 -1.39 -1.73 1.64
CA ASP A 45 -1.43 -3.11 2.13
C ASP A 45 -1.48 -3.15 3.66
N LEU A 46 -0.64 -2.37 4.32
CA LEU A 46 -0.63 -2.29 5.77
C LEU A 46 -1.97 -1.79 6.33
N ALA A 47 -2.53 -0.76 5.72
CA ALA A 47 -3.81 -0.20 6.16
C ALA A 47 -4.95 -1.18 5.97
N LEU A 48 -5.01 -1.85 4.83
CA LEU A 48 -6.04 -2.84 4.55
C LEU A 48 -5.95 -4.02 5.51
N THR A 49 -4.73 -4.50 5.77
CA THR A 49 -4.49 -5.59 6.71
C THR A 49 -4.92 -5.18 8.11
N ARG A 50 -4.64 -3.95 8.51
CA ARG A 50 -5.02 -3.44 9.82
C ARG A 50 -6.53 -3.34 9.99
N LEU A 51 -7.24 -2.95 8.93
CA LEU A 51 -8.69 -2.93 8.94
C LEU A 51 -9.27 -4.33 9.15
N ILE A 52 -8.63 -5.35 8.59
CA ILE A 52 -9.09 -6.73 8.72
C ILE A 52 -8.79 -7.28 10.12
N ASP A 53 -7.57 -7.06 10.62
CA ASP A 53 -7.09 -7.72 11.83
C ASP A 53 -7.46 -6.99 13.11
N ASP A 54 -7.42 -5.64 13.09
CA ASP A 54 -7.54 -4.84 14.31
C ASP A 54 -8.87 -4.11 14.44
N PHE A 55 -9.61 -3.99 13.37
CA PHE A 55 -10.87 -3.27 13.35
C PHE A 55 -11.98 -4.15 12.82
N GLU A 56 -13.18 -3.89 13.31
CA GLU A 56 -14.37 -4.55 12.78
C GLU A 56 -15.05 -3.61 11.78
N VAL A 57 -15.09 -4.04 10.52
CA VAL A 57 -15.82 -3.30 9.49
C VAL A 57 -17.27 -3.77 9.53
N PRO A 58 -18.22 -2.90 9.93
CA PRO A 58 -19.60 -3.35 10.17
C PRO A 58 -20.34 -3.78 8.91
N ASP A 59 -20.06 -3.14 7.78
CA ASP A 59 -20.75 -3.47 6.53
C ASP A 59 -20.10 -4.69 5.87
N PRO A 60 -20.84 -5.80 5.69
CA PRO A 60 -20.26 -6.99 5.06
C PRO A 60 -19.72 -6.77 3.65
N ALA A 61 -20.38 -5.93 2.85
CA ALA A 61 -19.92 -5.63 1.50
C ALA A 61 -18.59 -4.88 1.51
N ALA A 62 -18.45 -3.92 2.42
CA ALA A 62 -17.18 -3.19 2.59
C ALA A 62 -16.10 -4.12 3.09
N ARG A 63 -16.42 -5.03 3.99
CA ARG A 63 -15.45 -6.02 4.52
C ARG A 63 -14.92 -6.90 3.40
N ASP A 64 -15.79 -7.39 2.54
CA ASP A 64 -15.40 -8.22 1.40
C ASP A 64 -14.51 -7.45 0.43
N GLN A 65 -14.83 -6.18 0.18
CA GLN A 65 -14.02 -5.31 -0.67
C GLN A 65 -12.62 -5.11 -0.10
N VAL A 66 -12.51 -4.92 1.21
CA VAL A 66 -11.20 -4.73 1.86
C VAL A 66 -10.35 -6.00 1.72
N GLN A 67 -10.94 -7.17 1.95
CA GLN A 67 -10.23 -8.43 1.81
C GLN A 67 -9.77 -8.69 0.38
N LEU A 68 -10.66 -8.46 -0.58
CA LEU A 68 -10.34 -8.63 -1.99
C LEU A 68 -9.23 -7.69 -2.42
N ALA A 69 -9.31 -6.43 -2.01
CA ALA A 69 -8.29 -5.43 -2.35
C ALA A 69 -6.92 -5.83 -1.79
N ARG A 70 -6.87 -6.30 -0.54
CA ARG A 70 -5.62 -6.75 0.07
C ARG A 70 -5.05 -7.95 -0.67
N ASP A 71 -5.88 -8.93 -0.96
CA ASP A 71 -5.44 -10.15 -1.62
C ASP A 71 -4.93 -9.87 -3.04
N ASP A 72 -5.62 -9.01 -3.77
CA ASP A 72 -5.21 -8.60 -5.11
C ASP A 72 -3.88 -7.86 -5.08
N LEU A 73 -3.71 -6.97 -4.13
CA LEU A 73 -2.49 -6.19 -3.97
C LEU A 73 -1.30 -7.09 -3.67
N ARG A 74 -1.48 -8.03 -2.76
CA ARG A 74 -0.43 -9.01 -2.40
C ARG A 74 -0.08 -9.92 -3.56
N ALA A 75 -1.09 -10.38 -4.30
CA ALA A 75 -0.86 -11.22 -5.47
C ALA A 75 -0.04 -10.48 -6.53
N HIS A 76 -0.34 -9.20 -6.73
CA HIS A 76 0.42 -8.36 -7.65
C HIS A 76 1.88 -8.20 -7.21
N TRP A 77 2.10 -7.97 -5.93
CA TRP A 77 3.45 -7.85 -5.37
C TRP A 77 4.25 -9.14 -5.51
N ILE A 78 3.64 -10.27 -5.19
CA ILE A 78 4.29 -11.58 -5.29
C ILE A 78 4.71 -11.85 -6.73
N ARG A 79 3.84 -11.57 -7.69
CA ARG A 79 4.17 -11.73 -9.11
C ARG A 79 5.30 -10.81 -9.54
N GLY A 80 5.30 -9.58 -9.08
CA GLY A 80 6.38 -8.63 -9.34
C GLY A 80 7.71 -9.12 -8.78
N SER A 81 7.70 -9.68 -7.58
CA SER A 81 8.90 -10.24 -6.96
C SER A 81 9.40 -11.47 -7.69
N ALA A 82 8.50 -12.28 -8.22
CA ALA A 82 8.86 -13.51 -8.93
C ALA A 82 9.54 -13.26 -10.27
N THR A 83 9.37 -12.06 -10.82
CA THR A 83 10.00 -11.71 -12.10
C THR A 83 11.44 -11.18 -11.93
N LEU A 84 11.86 -11.02 -10.72
CA LEU A 84 13.24 -10.63 -10.44
C LEU A 84 14.13 -11.88 -10.42
#